data_c1c9a888f66a9e09e7f36819e7fc22e6
#
_entry.id   c1c9a888f66a9e09e7f36819e7fc22e6
#
_cell.length_a   1.000
_cell.length_b   1.000
_cell.length_c   1.000
_cell.angle_alpha   90.00
_cell.angle_beta   90.00
_cell.angle_gamma   90.00
#
_symmetry.space_group_name_H-M   'P 1'
#
loop_
_entity.id
_entity.type
_entity.pdbx_description
1 polymer ?
#
loop_
_entity_poly.entity_id
_entity_poly.type
_entity_poly.pdbx_seq_one_letter_code
_entity_poly.pdbx_strand_id
1 'polypeptide(L)'
;MTAKTTLDIVRAAAIKPPAKDYLALAQGPQHYAQLLLENRHWMAAIAYLSHAITPRENIWWGWFCARKAAQPKGDPAELAALAAVEAWIAQPTDEKRLAAWKLAEKTPSGAARTALEAVYWTGETENEATGEKVPAVPEVANKFVQGTVLTAVYALNANEPETVAMEFLRQGMEVANRINLWANYR
;
A
#
# COMPACT_ATOMS: atom_id res chain seq x y z
N MET A 1 -13.34 -8.87 -17.77
CA MET A 1 -12.35 -7.85 -17.32
C MET A 1 -11.06 -8.08 -18.10
N THR A 2 -10.57 -7.08 -18.83
CA THR A 2 -9.25 -7.15 -19.48
C THR A 2 -8.16 -7.16 -18.39
N ALA A 3 -7.18 -8.06 -18.54
CA ALA A 3 -6.04 -8.10 -17.62
C ALA A 3 -5.29 -6.76 -17.65
N LYS A 4 -4.96 -6.21 -16.48
CA LYS A 4 -4.16 -4.97 -16.37
C LYS A 4 -2.78 -5.21 -16.98
N THR A 5 -2.26 -4.23 -17.68
CA THR A 5 -0.91 -4.25 -18.25
C THR A 5 0.09 -3.56 -17.31
N THR A 6 1.38 -3.78 -17.53
CA THR A 6 2.44 -3.01 -16.85
C THR A 6 2.23 -1.50 -16.98
N LEU A 7 1.82 -1.05 -18.16
CA LEU A 7 1.56 0.37 -18.44
C LEU A 7 0.39 0.92 -17.61
N ASP A 8 -0.67 0.11 -17.41
CA ASP A 8 -1.82 0.54 -16.60
C ASP A 8 -1.41 0.76 -15.14
N ILE A 9 -0.57 -0.11 -14.59
CA ILE A 9 -0.03 0.06 -13.24
C ILE A 9 0.84 1.31 -13.15
N VAL A 10 1.77 1.50 -14.11
CA VAL A 10 2.67 2.66 -14.17
C VAL A 10 1.89 3.99 -14.23
N ARG A 11 0.79 4.01 -14.99
CA ARG A 11 -0.10 5.18 -15.07
C ARG A 11 -0.84 5.43 -13.76
N ALA A 12 -1.44 4.39 -13.18
CA ALA A 12 -2.18 4.50 -11.91
C ALA A 12 -1.26 4.92 -10.75
N ALA A 13 -0.03 4.39 -10.71
CA ALA A 13 1.00 4.75 -9.75
C ALA A 13 1.65 6.13 -10.02
N ALA A 14 1.32 6.78 -11.14
CA ALA A 14 1.86 8.07 -11.58
C ALA A 14 3.39 8.12 -11.65
N ILE A 15 4.03 7.01 -12.04
CA ILE A 15 5.49 6.90 -12.11
C ILE A 15 6.04 7.82 -13.22
N LYS A 16 7.08 8.56 -12.89
CA LYS A 16 7.74 9.55 -13.77
C LYS A 16 9.13 9.07 -14.20
N PRO A 17 9.71 9.65 -15.26
CA PRO A 17 11.12 9.44 -15.59
C PRO A 17 12.03 9.84 -14.41
N PRO A 18 13.22 9.20 -14.25
CA PRO A 18 13.76 8.15 -15.11
C PRO A 18 13.17 6.75 -14.87
N ALA A 19 12.49 6.51 -13.74
CA ALA A 19 11.92 5.20 -13.40
C ALA A 19 10.94 4.68 -14.47
N LYS A 20 10.12 5.56 -15.05
CA LYS A 20 9.18 5.22 -16.13
C LYS A 20 9.87 4.69 -17.38
N ASP A 21 11.08 5.14 -17.67
CA ASP A 21 11.78 4.81 -18.91
C ASP A 21 12.16 3.33 -18.99
N TYR A 22 12.30 2.66 -17.83
CA TYR A 22 12.51 1.21 -17.76
C TYR A 22 11.32 0.39 -18.29
N LEU A 23 10.16 1.04 -18.51
CA LEU A 23 9.01 0.35 -19.12
C LEU A 23 9.32 -0.16 -20.52
N ALA A 24 10.17 0.53 -21.28
CA ALA A 24 10.61 0.11 -22.61
C ALA A 24 11.47 -1.17 -22.59
N LEU A 25 12.11 -1.47 -21.47
CA LEU A 25 12.97 -2.65 -21.29
C LEU A 25 12.22 -3.81 -20.63
N ALA A 26 11.06 -3.55 -20.04
CA ALA A 26 10.31 -4.54 -19.26
C ALA A 26 9.65 -5.59 -20.17
N GLN A 27 9.87 -6.86 -19.86
CA GLN A 27 9.22 -8.00 -20.51
C GLN A 27 7.88 -8.35 -19.87
N GLY A 28 7.43 -7.58 -18.88
CA GLY A 28 6.19 -7.77 -18.16
C GLY A 28 6.23 -7.11 -16.77
N PRO A 29 5.12 -7.19 -16.02
CA PRO A 29 4.96 -6.45 -14.78
C PRO A 29 5.96 -6.85 -13.69
N GLN A 30 6.29 -8.13 -13.56
CA GLN A 30 7.31 -8.59 -12.61
C GLN A 30 8.69 -8.07 -12.97
N HIS A 31 9.07 -8.16 -14.25
CA HIS A 31 10.37 -7.69 -14.72
C HIS A 31 10.52 -6.18 -14.54
N TYR A 32 9.44 -5.41 -14.76
CA TYR A 32 9.47 -3.97 -14.47
C TYR A 32 9.73 -3.68 -13.00
N ALA A 33 9.08 -4.40 -12.08
CA ALA A 33 9.34 -4.26 -10.65
C ALA A 33 10.82 -4.57 -10.32
N GLN A 34 11.38 -5.63 -10.91
CA GLN A 34 12.81 -6.01 -10.75
C GLN A 34 13.73 -4.90 -11.26
N LEU A 35 13.48 -4.34 -12.44
CA LEU A 35 14.26 -3.24 -12.99
C LEU A 35 14.27 -2.01 -12.08
N LEU A 36 13.13 -1.67 -11.46
CA LEU A 36 13.07 -0.58 -10.49
C LEU A 36 13.95 -0.85 -9.26
N LEU A 37 13.96 -2.09 -8.76
CA LEU A 37 14.78 -2.49 -7.61
C LEU A 37 16.27 -2.48 -7.94
N GLU A 38 16.66 -3.08 -9.06
CA GLU A 38 18.05 -3.17 -9.52
C GLU A 38 18.68 -1.79 -9.76
N ASN A 39 17.86 -0.85 -10.24
CA ASN A 39 18.29 0.52 -10.49
C ASN A 39 17.99 1.50 -9.34
N ARG A 40 17.67 0.98 -8.16
CA ARG A 40 17.49 1.74 -6.92
C ARG A 40 16.40 2.81 -6.97
N HIS A 41 15.40 2.64 -7.83
CA HIS A 41 14.20 3.49 -7.89
C HIS A 41 13.18 3.09 -6.84
N TRP A 42 13.60 3.01 -5.58
CA TRP A 42 12.80 2.45 -4.49
C TRP A 42 11.46 3.15 -4.26
N MET A 43 11.37 4.48 -4.38
CA MET A 43 10.09 5.20 -4.26
C MET A 43 9.11 4.81 -5.38
N ALA A 44 9.61 4.69 -6.62
CA ALA A 44 8.81 4.24 -7.75
C ALA A 44 8.40 2.77 -7.60
N ALA A 45 9.27 1.92 -7.04
CA ALA A 45 8.97 0.52 -6.76
C ALA A 45 7.89 0.37 -5.69
N ILE A 46 7.91 1.18 -4.62
CA ILE A 46 6.83 1.23 -3.61
C ILE A 46 5.52 1.64 -4.28
N ALA A 47 5.51 2.72 -5.06
CA ALA A 47 4.32 3.16 -5.78
C ALA A 47 3.79 2.07 -6.73
N TYR A 48 4.68 1.42 -7.48
CA TYR A 48 4.32 0.36 -8.42
C TYR A 48 3.67 -0.83 -7.71
N LEU A 49 4.31 -1.37 -6.68
CA LEU A 49 3.79 -2.52 -5.93
C LEU A 49 2.46 -2.22 -5.24
N SER A 50 2.32 -1.02 -4.66
CA SER A 50 1.05 -0.59 -4.04
C SER A 50 -0.12 -0.55 -5.04
N HIS A 51 0.13 -0.39 -6.33
CA HIS A 51 -0.91 -0.39 -7.37
C HIS A 51 -1.05 -1.73 -8.11
N ALA A 52 -0.05 -2.62 -7.96
CA ALA A 52 -0.07 -3.95 -8.54
C ALA A 52 -0.72 -4.99 -7.63
N ILE A 53 -0.39 -4.97 -6.33
CA ILE A 53 -0.87 -5.97 -5.36
C ILE A 53 -2.38 -5.84 -5.15
N THR A 54 -3.05 -6.98 -4.98
CA THR A 54 -4.50 -7.05 -4.73
C THR A 54 -4.86 -6.38 -3.39
N PRO A 55 -6.08 -5.81 -3.23
CA PRO A 55 -6.37 -4.89 -2.12
C PRO A 55 -6.07 -5.44 -0.74
N ARG A 56 -6.50 -6.67 -0.44
CA ARG A 56 -6.32 -7.27 0.89
C ARG A 56 -4.84 -7.50 1.23
N GLU A 57 -4.10 -8.04 0.29
CA GLU A 57 -2.67 -8.32 0.42
C GLU A 57 -1.85 -7.04 0.44
N ASN A 58 -2.31 -6.02 -0.27
CA ASN A 58 -1.71 -4.68 -0.26
C ASN A 58 -1.86 -4.02 1.13
N ILE A 59 -3.05 -4.09 1.73
CA ILE A 59 -3.27 -3.64 3.12
C ILE A 59 -2.40 -4.44 4.09
N TRP A 60 -2.27 -5.75 3.93
CA TRP A 60 -1.39 -6.57 4.75
C TRP A 60 0.07 -6.11 4.66
N TRP A 61 0.56 -5.83 3.45
CA TRP A 61 1.92 -5.32 3.28
C TRP A 61 2.13 -3.95 3.95
N GLY A 62 1.20 -3.02 3.78
CA GLY A 62 1.23 -1.73 4.48
C GLY A 62 1.20 -1.89 6.00
N TRP A 63 0.32 -2.75 6.52
CA TRP A 63 0.23 -3.08 7.93
C TRP A 63 1.54 -3.65 8.49
N PHE A 64 2.17 -4.58 7.78
CA PHE A 64 3.45 -5.15 8.16
C PHE A 64 4.54 -4.07 8.31
N CYS A 65 4.63 -3.15 7.36
CA CYS A 65 5.56 -2.02 7.40
C CYS A 65 5.27 -1.09 8.59
N ALA A 66 3.99 -0.71 8.78
CA ALA A 66 3.56 0.15 9.89
C ALA A 66 3.82 -0.50 11.25
N ARG A 67 3.57 -1.80 11.39
CA ARG A 67 3.83 -2.55 12.63
C ARG A 67 5.33 -2.56 12.97
N LYS A 68 6.20 -2.74 11.99
CA LYS A 68 7.66 -2.64 12.23
C LYS A 68 8.06 -1.25 12.72
N ALA A 69 7.47 -0.20 12.18
CA ALA A 69 7.76 1.16 12.59
C ALA A 69 7.23 1.50 14.00
N ALA A 70 6.09 0.94 14.40
CA ALA A 70 5.47 1.18 15.70
C ALA A 70 6.16 0.43 16.86
N GLN A 71 6.71 -0.77 16.62
CA GLN A 71 7.27 -1.65 17.64
C GLN A 71 8.26 -0.98 18.62
N PRO A 72 9.18 -0.10 18.19
CA PRO A 72 10.13 0.52 19.12
C PRO A 72 9.49 1.51 20.10
N LYS A 73 8.32 2.05 19.79
CA LYS A 73 7.67 3.15 20.54
C LYS A 73 6.56 2.67 21.46
N GLY A 74 5.88 1.58 21.12
CA GLY A 74 4.83 0.99 21.94
C GLY A 74 3.63 1.91 22.22
N ASP A 75 3.33 2.91 21.35
CA ASP A 75 2.19 3.81 21.53
C ASP A 75 0.87 3.01 21.53
N PRO A 76 0.07 3.06 22.61
CA PRO A 76 -1.17 2.29 22.71
C PRO A 76 -2.18 2.62 21.60
N ALA A 77 -2.25 3.87 21.12
CA ALA A 77 -3.16 4.25 20.04
C ALA A 77 -2.70 3.68 18.69
N GLU A 78 -1.40 3.70 18.40
CA GLU A 78 -0.84 3.05 17.21
C GLU A 78 -1.05 1.53 17.24
N LEU A 79 -0.85 0.89 18.39
CA LEU A 79 -1.05 -0.56 18.54
C LEU A 79 -2.52 -0.94 18.36
N ALA A 80 -3.46 -0.15 18.90
CA ALA A 80 -4.89 -0.35 18.70
C ALA A 80 -5.29 -0.18 17.23
N ALA A 81 -4.72 0.81 16.55
CA ALA A 81 -4.91 1.03 15.12
C ALA A 81 -4.45 -0.17 14.29
N LEU A 82 -3.25 -0.68 14.57
CA LEU A 82 -2.70 -1.85 13.87
C LEU A 82 -3.51 -3.12 14.13
N ALA A 83 -4.03 -3.31 15.35
CA ALA A 83 -4.91 -4.43 15.68
C ALA A 83 -6.24 -4.36 14.89
N ALA A 84 -6.80 -3.17 14.70
CA ALA A 84 -8.00 -2.98 13.89
C ALA A 84 -7.76 -3.29 12.40
N VAL A 85 -6.62 -2.87 11.83
CA VAL A 85 -6.22 -3.24 10.46
C VAL A 85 -6.06 -4.75 10.33
N GLU A 86 -5.37 -5.40 11.27
CA GLU A 86 -5.20 -6.85 11.30
C GLU A 86 -6.54 -7.60 11.36
N ALA A 87 -7.47 -7.13 12.18
CA ALA A 87 -8.81 -7.69 12.28
C ALA A 87 -9.60 -7.59 10.96
N TRP A 88 -9.43 -6.49 10.21
CA TRP A 88 -10.02 -6.36 8.88
C TRP A 88 -9.33 -7.29 7.87
N ILE A 89 -8.00 -7.39 7.87
CA ILE A 89 -7.27 -8.32 7.01
C ILE A 89 -7.74 -9.76 7.23
N ALA A 90 -7.93 -10.17 8.49
CA ALA A 90 -8.41 -11.51 8.82
C ALA A 90 -9.84 -11.74 8.27
N GLN A 91 -10.72 -10.75 8.40
CA GLN A 91 -12.11 -10.82 7.97
C GLN A 91 -12.55 -9.45 7.43
N PRO A 92 -12.44 -9.22 6.11
CA PRO A 92 -12.77 -7.93 5.48
C PRO A 92 -14.29 -7.73 5.40
N THR A 93 -14.83 -7.00 6.36
CA THR A 93 -16.24 -6.61 6.42
C THR A 93 -16.40 -5.10 6.39
N ASP A 94 -17.55 -4.61 5.91
CA ASP A 94 -17.86 -3.17 5.92
C ASP A 94 -17.92 -2.60 7.33
N GLU A 95 -18.41 -3.36 8.30
CA GLU A 95 -18.42 -2.96 9.70
C GLU A 95 -17.01 -2.59 10.19
N LYS A 96 -16.04 -3.49 9.96
CA LYS A 96 -14.63 -3.25 10.35
C LYS A 96 -14.01 -2.12 9.55
N ARG A 97 -14.37 -1.99 8.28
CA ARG A 97 -13.91 -0.92 7.40
C ARG A 97 -14.36 0.45 7.91
N LEU A 98 -15.64 0.59 8.27
CA LEU A 98 -16.20 1.84 8.83
C LEU A 98 -15.66 2.11 10.25
N ALA A 99 -15.44 1.08 11.05
CA ALA A 99 -14.80 1.22 12.37
C ALA A 99 -13.34 1.71 12.24
N ALA A 100 -12.62 1.28 11.20
CA ALA A 100 -11.25 1.76 10.91
C ALA A 100 -11.22 3.28 10.69
N TRP A 101 -12.17 3.85 9.95
CA TRP A 101 -12.28 5.30 9.75
C TRP A 101 -12.44 6.06 11.07
N LYS A 102 -13.40 5.65 11.90
CA LYS A 102 -13.66 6.27 13.20
C LYS A 102 -12.45 6.19 14.15
N LEU A 103 -11.66 5.13 14.01
CA LEU A 103 -10.43 4.98 14.79
C LEU A 103 -9.29 5.85 14.23
N ALA A 104 -9.21 6.00 12.89
CA ALA A 104 -8.21 6.85 12.26
C ALA A 104 -8.29 8.31 12.72
N GLU A 105 -9.51 8.84 12.94
CA GLU A 105 -9.72 10.20 13.46
C GLU A 105 -9.09 10.42 14.84
N LYS A 106 -8.97 9.36 15.65
CA LYS A 106 -8.42 9.37 17.01
C LYS A 106 -6.97 8.91 17.09
N THR A 107 -6.42 8.40 15.99
CA THR A 107 -5.05 7.90 15.93
C THR A 107 -4.09 9.03 15.54
N PRO A 108 -2.96 9.22 16.23
CA PRO A 108 -1.94 10.19 15.84
C PRO A 108 -1.48 10.00 14.39
N SER A 109 -1.03 11.09 13.76
CA SER A 109 -0.48 11.03 12.40
C SER A 109 0.71 10.08 12.35
N GLY A 110 0.70 9.15 11.38
CA GLY A 110 1.74 8.15 11.24
C GLY A 110 1.30 6.98 10.36
N ALA A 111 2.16 5.99 10.25
CA ALA A 111 1.92 4.81 9.39
C ALA A 111 0.68 4.01 9.82
N ALA A 112 0.43 3.90 11.14
CA ALA A 112 -0.73 3.16 11.66
C ALA A 112 -2.06 3.83 11.28
N ARG A 113 -2.14 5.17 11.37
CA ARG A 113 -3.31 5.93 10.93
C ARG A 113 -3.53 5.78 9.42
N THR A 114 -2.48 5.95 8.63
CA THR A 114 -2.58 5.86 7.16
C THR A 114 -3.01 4.44 6.73
N ALA A 115 -2.62 3.39 7.49
CA ALA A 115 -3.09 2.03 7.25
C ALA A 115 -4.60 1.87 7.51
N LEU A 116 -5.16 2.51 8.55
CA LEU A 116 -6.61 2.55 8.79
C LEU A 116 -7.35 3.26 7.66
N GLU A 117 -6.83 4.38 7.20
CA GLU A 117 -7.38 5.15 6.08
C GLU A 117 -7.35 4.30 4.79
N ALA A 118 -6.27 3.54 4.55
CA ALA A 118 -6.20 2.60 3.44
C ALA A 118 -7.31 1.53 3.51
N VAL A 119 -7.60 0.98 4.68
CA VAL A 119 -8.73 0.05 4.91
C VAL A 119 -10.06 0.70 4.54
N TYR A 120 -10.30 1.91 5.02
CA TYR A 120 -11.56 2.63 4.76
C TYR A 120 -11.84 2.78 3.25
N TRP A 121 -10.83 3.14 2.46
CA TRP A 121 -10.97 3.38 1.02
C TRP A 121 -11.06 2.11 0.17
N THR A 122 -11.05 0.92 0.76
CA THR A 122 -11.25 -0.33 0.01
C THR A 122 -12.69 -0.58 -0.42
N GLY A 123 -13.65 0.14 0.14
CA GLY A 123 -15.07 -0.04 -0.12
C GLY A 123 -15.81 1.25 -0.46
N GLU A 124 -17.12 1.13 -0.65
CA GLU A 124 -18.03 2.25 -0.90
C GLU A 124 -18.04 3.20 0.31
N THR A 125 -18.06 4.49 0.03
CA THR A 125 -18.17 5.54 1.04
C THR A 125 -19.50 6.29 0.87
N GLU A 126 -19.88 7.08 1.86
CA GLU A 126 -21.08 7.92 1.81
C GLU A 126 -20.66 9.38 1.98
N ASN A 127 -21.20 10.25 1.14
CA ASN A 127 -21.04 11.69 1.31
C ASN A 127 -21.89 12.14 2.49
N GLU A 128 -21.27 12.56 3.58
CA GLU A 128 -21.93 12.93 4.82
C GLU A 128 -22.96 14.08 4.65
N ALA A 129 -22.74 14.97 3.67
CA ALA A 129 -23.62 16.11 3.42
C ALA A 129 -24.86 15.74 2.59
N THR A 130 -24.75 14.78 1.68
CA THR A 130 -25.83 14.44 0.73
C THR A 130 -26.43 13.05 0.96
N GLY A 131 -25.78 12.19 1.75
CA GLY A 131 -26.15 10.78 1.89
C GLY A 131 -25.90 9.94 0.62
N GLU A 132 -25.25 10.53 -0.38
CA GLU A 132 -24.99 9.86 -1.64
C GLU A 132 -23.85 8.84 -1.51
N LYS A 133 -24.06 7.65 -2.04
CA LYS A 133 -23.05 6.60 -2.04
C LYS A 133 -22.02 6.86 -3.14
N VAL A 134 -20.76 6.87 -2.73
CA VAL A 134 -19.60 7.03 -3.61
C VAL A 134 -18.93 5.67 -3.78
N PRO A 135 -18.86 5.14 -5.00
CA PRO A 135 -18.21 3.84 -5.25
C PRO A 135 -16.75 3.83 -4.79
N ALA A 136 -16.29 2.64 -4.40
CA ALA A 136 -14.88 2.43 -4.09
C ALA A 136 -13.97 2.84 -5.26
N VAL A 137 -12.91 3.58 -4.95
CA VAL A 137 -11.87 3.97 -5.91
C VAL A 137 -10.58 3.28 -5.48
N PRO A 138 -10.25 2.10 -6.06
CA PRO A 138 -9.10 1.30 -5.63
C PRO A 138 -7.77 2.07 -5.60
N GLU A 139 -7.59 3.03 -6.52
CA GLU A 139 -6.41 3.87 -6.59
C GLU A 139 -6.21 4.73 -5.34
N VAL A 140 -7.30 5.11 -4.66
CA VAL A 140 -7.22 5.87 -3.40
C VAL A 140 -6.67 4.99 -2.29
N ALA A 141 -7.21 3.78 -2.09
CA ALA A 141 -6.69 2.83 -1.12
C ALA A 141 -5.20 2.52 -1.38
N ASN A 142 -4.82 2.31 -2.65
CA ASN A 142 -3.44 2.04 -3.04
C ASN A 142 -2.49 3.20 -2.69
N LYS A 143 -2.92 4.44 -2.86
CA LYS A 143 -2.13 5.63 -2.44
C LYS A 143 -1.96 5.70 -0.94
N PHE A 144 -2.98 5.33 -0.16
CA PHE A 144 -2.85 5.25 1.30
C PHE A 144 -1.88 4.15 1.72
N VAL A 145 -1.89 2.98 1.05
CA VAL A 145 -0.87 1.93 1.30
C VAL A 145 0.53 2.45 0.96
N GLN A 146 0.70 3.08 -0.20
CA GLN A 146 1.97 3.72 -0.56
C GLN A 146 2.43 4.71 0.52
N GLY A 147 1.53 5.57 0.99
CA GLY A 147 1.78 6.52 2.08
C GLY A 147 2.17 5.82 3.38
N THR A 148 1.49 4.73 3.73
CA THR A 148 1.80 3.90 4.91
C THR A 148 3.22 3.38 4.86
N VAL A 149 3.62 2.77 3.73
CA VAL A 149 4.97 2.21 3.56
C VAL A 149 6.03 3.31 3.63
N LEU A 150 5.83 4.44 2.94
CA LEU A 150 6.77 5.57 2.96
C LEU A 150 6.89 6.17 4.37
N THR A 151 5.79 6.38 5.07
CA THR A 151 5.80 6.89 6.45
C THR A 151 6.56 5.95 7.38
N ALA A 152 6.36 4.62 7.24
CA ALA A 152 7.08 3.63 8.02
C ALA A 152 8.58 3.62 7.71
N VAL A 153 8.97 3.78 6.44
CA VAL A 153 10.37 3.89 6.02
C VAL A 153 11.07 5.04 6.75
N TYR A 154 10.50 6.23 6.68
CA TYR A 154 11.09 7.42 7.29
C TYR A 154 11.02 7.40 8.83
N ALA A 155 10.01 6.78 9.41
CA ALA A 155 9.91 6.61 10.86
C ALA A 155 11.00 5.70 11.44
N LEU A 156 11.45 4.69 10.68
CA LEU A 156 12.51 3.77 11.09
C LEU A 156 13.90 4.35 10.87
N ASN A 157 14.16 4.93 9.72
CA ASN A 157 15.47 5.53 9.43
C ASN A 157 15.37 6.66 8.39
N ALA A 158 15.22 7.88 8.87
CA ALA A 158 15.14 9.05 8.01
C ALA A 158 16.47 9.41 7.32
N ASN A 159 17.61 8.96 7.88
CA ASN A 159 18.93 9.28 7.31
C ASN A 159 19.30 8.34 6.16
N GLU A 160 18.88 7.08 6.24
CA GLU A 160 19.12 6.05 5.22
C GLU A 160 17.82 5.34 4.83
N PRO A 161 16.83 6.08 4.29
CA PRO A 161 15.49 5.53 4.03
C PRO A 161 15.52 4.39 3.00
N GLU A 162 16.46 4.42 2.07
CA GLU A 162 16.58 3.39 1.04
C GLU A 162 16.85 2.01 1.63
N THR A 163 17.67 1.89 2.66
CA THR A 163 17.98 0.60 3.31
C THR A 163 16.70 -0.05 3.84
N VAL A 164 15.86 0.73 4.54
CA VAL A 164 14.57 0.25 5.05
C VAL A 164 13.59 -0.03 3.91
N ALA A 165 13.54 0.86 2.91
CA ALA A 165 12.66 0.69 1.75
C ALA A 165 12.96 -0.60 1.00
N MET A 166 14.22 -0.96 0.81
CA MET A 166 14.61 -2.21 0.14
C MET A 166 14.21 -3.46 0.93
N GLU A 167 14.21 -3.41 2.25
CA GLU A 167 13.67 -4.50 3.09
C GLU A 167 12.16 -4.65 2.88
N PHE A 168 11.41 -3.55 2.93
CA PHE A 168 9.96 -3.55 2.73
C PHE A 168 9.56 -3.95 1.31
N LEU A 169 10.31 -3.52 0.32
CA LEU A 169 10.09 -3.92 -1.09
C LEU A 169 10.32 -5.41 -1.30
N ARG A 170 11.31 -6.00 -0.63
CA ARG A 170 11.53 -7.45 -0.65
C ARG A 170 10.30 -8.19 -0.13
N GLN A 171 9.72 -7.73 0.99
CA GLN A 171 8.48 -8.28 1.53
C GLN A 171 7.29 -8.09 0.56
N GLY A 172 7.15 -6.93 -0.07
CA GLY A 172 6.12 -6.69 -1.08
C GLY A 172 6.23 -7.62 -2.28
N MET A 173 7.44 -7.87 -2.77
CA MET A 173 7.70 -8.85 -3.84
C MET A 173 7.38 -10.29 -3.41
N GLU A 174 7.68 -10.66 -2.17
CA GLU A 174 7.30 -11.97 -1.63
C GLU A 174 5.78 -12.14 -1.57
N VAL A 175 5.04 -11.11 -1.15
CA VAL A 175 3.57 -11.12 -1.18
C VAL A 175 3.08 -11.34 -2.60
N ALA A 176 3.56 -10.56 -3.56
CA ALA A 176 3.18 -10.67 -4.96
C ALA A 176 3.44 -12.07 -5.52
N ASN A 177 4.58 -12.67 -5.18
CA ASN A 177 4.93 -14.02 -5.63
C ASN A 177 4.04 -15.10 -4.98
N ARG A 178 3.76 -15.01 -3.67
CA ARG A 178 2.93 -15.98 -2.94
C ARG A 178 1.49 -16.05 -3.48
N ILE A 179 0.93 -14.93 -3.90
CA ILE A 179 -0.42 -14.89 -4.48
C ILE A 179 -0.43 -15.12 -5.99
N ASN A 180 0.70 -15.48 -6.57
CA ASN A 180 0.87 -15.64 -8.02
C ASN A 180 0.35 -14.42 -8.82
N LEU A 181 0.61 -13.23 -8.28
CA LEU A 181 0.09 -11.95 -8.77
C LEU A 181 0.35 -11.76 -10.27
N TRP A 182 1.57 -12.06 -10.68
CA TRP A 182 2.07 -11.77 -12.02
C TRP A 182 1.37 -12.56 -13.13
N ALA A 183 0.76 -13.71 -12.80
CA ALA A 183 -0.04 -14.48 -13.75
C ALA A 183 -1.34 -13.77 -14.15
N ASN A 184 -1.80 -12.79 -13.37
CA ASN A 184 -3.03 -12.02 -13.63
C ASN A 184 -2.79 -10.80 -14.54
N TYR A 185 -1.56 -10.53 -14.93
CA TYR A 185 -1.15 -9.39 -15.75
C TYR A 185 -0.62 -9.85 -17.12
N ARG A 186 -0.67 -8.94 -18.09
CA ARG A 186 -0.12 -9.13 -19.43
C ARG A 186 0.90 -8.05 -19.76
#